data_6492a8f679f32a8796ae064f9a5433be
#
_entry.id   6492a8f679f32a8796ae064f9a5433be
#
_cell.length_a   1.000
_cell.length_b   1.000
_cell.length_c   1.000
_cell.angle_alpha   90.00
_cell.angle_beta   90.00
_cell.angle_gamma   90.00
#
_symmetry.space_group_name_H-M   'P 1'
#
loop_
_entity.id
_entity.type
_entity.pdbx_description
1 polymer ?
#
loop_
_entity_poly.entity_id
_entity_poly.type
_entity_poly.pdbx_seq_one_letter_code
_entity_poly.pdbx_strand_id
1 'polypeptide(L)'
;TGNLGEASIGLNLLKQKKQNLKSAEKICLKRFLKPEINFLFSQDLSKIANSCIDISDGLMADLNHICEQSNLKAEINLDNVPLIGNPITAITWGDDYQLCFTIGSSKLKKLVEISKKHKIKITNIGKLNKGKGISVLSKGKKINIKKAGYNHFNG
;
A
#
# COMPACT_ATOMS: atom_id res chain seq x y z
N THR A 1 -2.96 2.03 -4.63
CA THR A 1 -2.99 1.30 -5.91
C THR A 1 -2.61 -0.16 -5.73
N GLY A 2 -2.91 -1.03 -6.72
CA GLY A 2 -2.42 -2.39 -6.84
C GLY A 2 -2.67 -3.31 -5.63
N ASN A 3 -1.79 -4.29 -5.44
CA ASN A 3 -1.82 -5.23 -4.33
C ASN A 3 -0.59 -5.03 -3.44
N LEU A 4 -0.71 -5.36 -2.15
CA LEU A 4 0.39 -5.39 -1.19
C LEU A 4 0.79 -6.82 -0.84
N GLY A 5 2.07 -7.02 -0.51
CA GLY A 5 2.65 -8.30 -0.11
C GLY A 5 3.24 -9.12 -1.28
N GLU A 6 3.13 -8.66 -2.52
CA GLU A 6 3.75 -9.34 -3.66
C GLU A 6 5.27 -9.36 -3.54
N ALA A 7 5.88 -8.26 -3.11
CA ALA A 7 7.34 -8.16 -2.95
C ALA A 7 7.87 -9.09 -1.84
N SER A 8 7.20 -9.16 -0.70
CA SER A 8 7.59 -10.05 0.41
C SER A 8 7.58 -11.53 0.00
N ILE A 9 6.59 -11.94 -0.78
CA ILE A 9 6.51 -13.28 -1.33
C ILE A 9 7.63 -13.50 -2.35
N GLY A 10 7.86 -12.54 -3.25
CA GLY A 10 8.93 -12.60 -4.25
C GLY A 10 10.31 -12.80 -3.63
N LEU A 11 10.63 -12.01 -2.59
CA LEU A 11 11.87 -12.16 -1.84
C LEU A 11 12.00 -13.54 -1.17
N ASN A 12 10.91 -14.05 -0.57
CA ASN A 12 10.93 -15.37 0.06
C ASN A 12 11.17 -16.49 -0.96
N LEU A 13 10.55 -16.42 -2.14
CA LEU A 13 10.79 -17.37 -3.22
C LEU A 13 12.25 -17.36 -3.68
N LEU A 14 12.87 -16.18 -3.77
CA LEU A 14 14.26 -16.03 -4.12
C LEU A 14 15.18 -16.65 -3.07
N LYS A 15 14.94 -16.34 -1.77
CA LYS A 15 15.71 -16.90 -0.64
C LYS A 15 15.62 -18.43 -0.57
N GLN A 16 14.46 -19.00 -0.86
CA GLN A 16 14.23 -20.45 -0.89
C GLN A 16 14.83 -21.11 -2.15
N LYS A 17 15.36 -20.34 -3.10
CA LYS A 17 15.86 -20.84 -4.40
C LYS A 17 14.84 -21.75 -5.11
N LYS A 18 13.53 -21.45 -4.93
CA LYS A 18 12.45 -22.27 -5.44
C LYS A 18 12.49 -22.31 -6.97
N GLN A 19 12.62 -23.50 -7.50
CA GLN A 19 12.48 -23.77 -8.93
C GLN A 19 11.00 -23.96 -9.31
N ASN A 20 10.51 -24.24 -10.36
CA ASN A 20 9.11 -24.59 -10.71
C ASN A 20 8.04 -23.66 -10.11
N LEU A 21 8.19 -22.35 -10.33
CA LEU A 21 7.26 -21.35 -9.85
C LEU A 21 5.90 -21.42 -10.58
N LYS A 22 4.82 -21.36 -9.81
CA LYS A 22 3.46 -21.16 -10.34
C LYS A 22 3.31 -19.77 -10.94
N SER A 23 2.30 -19.57 -11.79
CA SER A 23 2.08 -18.26 -12.45
C SER A 23 2.00 -17.08 -11.47
N ALA A 24 1.26 -17.22 -10.37
CA ALA A 24 1.17 -16.17 -9.34
C ALA A 24 2.52 -15.89 -8.65
N GLU A 25 3.31 -16.93 -8.39
CA GLU A 25 4.65 -16.79 -7.79
C GLU A 25 5.64 -16.08 -8.73
N LYS A 26 5.55 -16.34 -10.03
CA LYS A 26 6.34 -15.61 -11.05
C LYS A 26 5.99 -14.11 -11.06
N ILE A 27 4.73 -13.76 -10.87
CA ILE A 27 4.29 -12.36 -10.75
C ILE A 27 4.92 -11.73 -9.51
N CYS A 28 4.82 -12.36 -8.34
CA CYS A 28 5.42 -11.86 -7.10
C CYS A 28 6.95 -11.68 -7.23
N LEU A 29 7.64 -12.67 -7.80
CA LEU A 29 9.08 -12.58 -8.03
C LEU A 29 9.43 -11.42 -8.99
N LYS A 30 8.67 -11.28 -10.08
CA LYS A 30 8.85 -10.17 -11.02
C LYS A 30 8.64 -8.82 -10.35
N ARG A 31 7.60 -8.66 -9.51
CA ARG A 31 7.31 -7.43 -8.76
C ARG A 31 8.45 -7.06 -7.82
N PHE A 32 9.01 -8.03 -7.10
CA PHE A 32 10.16 -7.80 -6.24
C PHE A 32 11.42 -7.38 -7.03
N LEU A 33 11.75 -8.10 -8.11
CA LEU A 33 12.97 -7.82 -8.90
C LEU A 33 12.88 -6.58 -9.79
N LYS A 34 11.67 -6.23 -10.22
CA LYS A 34 11.39 -5.10 -11.12
C LYS A 34 10.03 -4.50 -10.79
N PRO A 35 9.98 -3.63 -9.78
CA PRO A 35 8.75 -2.90 -9.43
C PRO A 35 8.19 -2.12 -10.62
N GLU A 36 6.88 -2.04 -10.71
CA GLU A 36 6.20 -1.33 -11.80
C GLU A 36 5.88 0.09 -11.35
N ILE A 37 6.55 1.06 -11.95
CA ILE A 37 6.38 2.48 -11.65
C ILE A 37 5.41 3.11 -12.65
N ASN A 38 4.28 3.59 -12.16
CA ASN A 38 3.22 4.17 -12.98
C ASN A 38 3.35 5.70 -13.10
N PHE A 39 4.41 6.17 -13.75
CA PHE A 39 4.78 7.59 -13.82
C PHE A 39 3.67 8.50 -14.37
N LEU A 40 3.05 8.13 -15.50
CA LEU A 40 1.98 8.94 -16.10
C LEU A 40 0.72 9.01 -15.21
N PHE A 41 0.42 7.92 -14.50
CA PHE A 41 -0.65 7.92 -13.53
C PHE A 41 -0.35 8.87 -12.36
N SER A 42 0.88 8.83 -11.81
CA SER A 42 1.27 9.69 -10.69
C SER A 42 1.21 11.18 -11.06
N GLN A 43 1.55 11.55 -12.29
CA GLN A 43 1.41 12.91 -12.79
C GLN A 43 -0.06 13.38 -12.83
N ASP A 44 -0.99 12.54 -13.29
CA ASP A 44 -2.41 12.92 -13.28
C ASP A 44 -2.99 12.90 -11.85
N LEU A 45 -2.56 11.94 -11.01
CA LEU A 45 -2.96 11.86 -9.60
C LEU A 45 -2.52 13.09 -8.81
N SER A 46 -1.32 13.61 -9.04
CA SER A 46 -0.77 14.78 -8.31
C SER A 46 -1.64 16.05 -8.45
N LYS A 47 -2.42 16.15 -9.53
CA LYS A 47 -3.34 17.28 -9.77
C LYS A 47 -4.60 17.24 -8.89
N ILE A 48 -4.89 16.10 -8.27
CA ILE A 48 -6.13 15.89 -7.53
C ILE A 48 -5.93 15.34 -6.10
N ALA A 49 -4.82 14.65 -5.83
CA ALA A 49 -4.51 14.12 -4.50
C ALA A 49 -4.19 15.26 -3.52
N ASN A 50 -4.50 15.06 -2.24
CA ASN A 50 -4.10 15.95 -1.15
C ASN A 50 -2.71 15.57 -0.62
N SER A 51 -2.39 14.28 -0.61
CA SER A 51 -1.07 13.71 -0.28
C SER A 51 -0.88 12.40 -1.04
N CYS A 52 0.36 12.03 -1.28
CA CYS A 52 0.72 10.78 -1.93
C CYS A 52 2.11 10.35 -1.46
N ILE A 53 2.28 9.06 -1.23
CA ILE A 53 3.55 8.41 -0.90
C ILE A 53 3.59 7.03 -1.58
N ASP A 54 4.75 6.56 -1.97
CA ASP A 54 4.92 5.17 -2.36
C ASP A 54 5.07 4.26 -1.13
N ILE A 55 4.74 2.99 -1.29
CA ILE A 55 4.84 1.99 -0.22
C ILE A 55 6.18 1.27 -0.38
N SER A 56 7.21 1.83 0.24
CA SER A 56 8.60 1.34 0.26
C SER A 56 8.98 0.69 1.58
N ASP A 57 8.49 1.19 2.72
CA ASP A 57 8.76 0.66 4.05
C ASP A 57 7.57 -0.14 4.62
N GLY A 58 6.47 -0.13 3.91
CA GLY A 58 5.21 -0.78 4.25
C GLY A 58 4.09 0.19 4.53
N LEU A 59 2.85 -0.20 4.21
CA LEU A 59 1.68 0.68 4.32
C LEU A 59 1.57 1.37 5.68
N MET A 60 1.88 0.65 6.76
CA MET A 60 1.78 1.21 8.12
C MET A 60 2.80 2.32 8.36
N ALA A 61 4.06 2.13 7.93
CA ALA A 61 5.12 3.13 8.09
C ALA A 61 4.86 4.34 7.20
N ASP A 62 4.65 4.12 5.91
CA ASP A 62 4.52 5.18 4.92
C ASP A 62 3.26 6.02 5.14
N LEU A 63 2.12 5.40 5.47
CA LEU A 63 0.91 6.13 5.83
C LEU A 63 1.08 6.92 7.15
N ASN A 64 1.91 6.42 8.09
CA ASN A 64 2.18 7.15 9.32
C ASN A 64 2.93 8.47 9.05
N HIS A 65 3.82 8.50 8.07
CA HIS A 65 4.47 9.74 7.63
C HIS A 65 3.45 10.77 7.14
N ILE A 66 2.45 10.36 6.34
CA ILE A 66 1.36 11.26 5.95
C ILE A 66 0.59 11.75 7.17
N CYS A 67 0.27 10.86 8.11
CA CYS A 67 -0.49 11.20 9.31
C CYS A 67 0.25 12.20 10.21
N GLU A 68 1.54 12.00 10.43
CA GLU A 68 2.38 12.88 11.25
C GLU A 68 2.52 14.27 10.63
N GLN A 69 2.86 14.34 9.35
CA GLN A 69 3.03 15.61 8.63
C GLN A 69 1.72 16.42 8.54
N SER A 70 0.58 15.73 8.53
CA SER A 70 -0.74 16.36 8.41
C SER A 70 -1.45 16.57 9.76
N ASN A 71 -0.90 16.10 10.89
CA ASN A 71 -1.57 16.02 12.19
C ASN A 71 -2.95 15.33 12.13
N LEU A 72 -3.02 14.23 11.40
CA LEU A 72 -4.23 13.45 11.20
C LEU A 72 -4.05 12.02 11.70
N LYS A 73 -5.18 11.35 11.89
CA LYS A 73 -5.27 9.93 12.24
C LYS A 73 -5.84 9.16 11.07
N ALA A 74 -5.18 8.08 10.67
CA ALA A 74 -5.73 7.14 9.71
C ALA A 74 -6.55 6.04 10.40
N GLU A 75 -7.66 5.67 9.76
CA GLU A 75 -8.44 4.48 10.08
C GLU A 75 -8.49 3.60 8.83
N ILE A 76 -7.82 2.45 8.87
CA ILE A 76 -7.73 1.50 7.77
C ILE A 76 -8.71 0.35 8.03
N ASN A 77 -9.48 -0.02 7.03
CA ASN A 77 -10.21 -1.28 7.00
C ASN A 77 -9.36 -2.33 6.27
N LEU A 78 -8.74 -3.24 7.03
CA LEU A 78 -7.86 -4.29 6.49
C LEU A 78 -8.59 -5.21 5.50
N ASP A 79 -9.88 -5.42 5.69
CA ASP A 79 -10.69 -6.28 4.82
C ASP A 79 -10.86 -5.67 3.40
N ASN A 80 -10.62 -4.37 3.26
CA ASN A 80 -10.66 -3.68 1.96
C ASN A 80 -9.27 -3.57 1.29
N VAL A 81 -8.19 -3.79 2.03
CA VAL A 81 -6.84 -3.68 1.46
C VAL A 81 -6.59 -4.84 0.50
N PRO A 82 -6.24 -4.60 -0.76
CA PRO A 82 -5.88 -5.69 -1.68
C PRO A 82 -4.56 -6.32 -1.24
N LEU A 83 -4.61 -7.55 -0.79
CA LEU A 83 -3.48 -8.25 -0.18
C LEU A 83 -3.17 -9.56 -0.91
N ILE A 84 -1.88 -9.92 -0.91
CA ILE A 84 -1.40 -11.24 -1.29
C ILE A 84 -0.62 -11.82 -0.10
N GLY A 85 -0.96 -13.06 0.30
CA GLY A 85 -0.32 -13.75 1.43
C GLY A 85 -0.85 -13.36 2.81
N ASN A 86 0.02 -13.28 3.81
CA ASN A 86 -0.38 -12.95 5.18
C ASN A 86 -0.73 -11.47 5.31
N PRO A 87 -1.94 -11.12 5.81
CA PRO A 87 -2.39 -9.73 5.87
C PRO A 87 -1.48 -8.79 6.68
N ILE A 88 -1.00 -9.26 7.82
CA ILE A 88 -0.13 -8.44 8.69
C ILE A 88 1.21 -8.19 8.00
N THR A 89 1.83 -9.24 7.44
CA THR A 89 3.05 -9.10 6.67
C THR A 89 2.86 -8.14 5.50
N ALA A 90 1.78 -8.27 4.75
CA ALA A 90 1.52 -7.44 3.58
C ALA A 90 1.40 -5.94 3.88
N ILE A 91 0.86 -5.55 5.04
CA ILE A 91 0.74 -4.12 5.40
C ILE A 91 1.95 -3.58 6.18
N THR A 92 2.84 -4.46 6.67
CA THR A 92 4.02 -4.06 7.46
C THR A 92 5.34 -4.31 6.75
N TRP A 93 5.34 -4.97 5.60
CA TRP A 93 6.50 -5.20 4.77
C TRP A 93 6.53 -4.17 3.62
N GLY A 94 7.71 -3.73 3.25
CA GLY A 94 7.92 -2.77 2.17
C GLY A 94 8.15 -3.40 0.79
N ASP A 95 8.81 -2.64 -0.08
CA ASP A 95 9.22 -2.98 -1.46
C ASP A 95 8.07 -3.19 -2.46
N ASP A 96 6.81 -2.93 -2.09
CA ASP A 96 5.68 -3.10 -3.02
C ASP A 96 5.58 -1.95 -4.04
N TYR A 97 6.09 -0.75 -3.70
CA TYR A 97 6.11 0.47 -4.55
C TYR A 97 4.75 0.83 -5.15
N GLN A 98 3.68 0.49 -4.44
CA GLN A 98 2.34 0.95 -4.75
C GLN A 98 2.14 2.37 -4.20
N LEU A 99 1.19 3.12 -4.75
CA LEU A 99 0.90 4.46 -4.26
C LEU A 99 -0.20 4.42 -3.19
N CYS A 100 0.10 4.99 -2.02
CA CYS A 100 -0.86 5.35 -0.99
C CYS A 100 -1.11 6.85 -1.06
N PHE A 101 -2.36 7.28 -1.17
CA PHE A 101 -2.70 8.69 -1.32
C PHE A 101 -4.03 9.03 -0.65
N THR A 102 -4.22 10.31 -0.38
CA THR A 102 -5.47 10.85 0.16
C THR A 102 -6.15 11.76 -0.84
N ILE A 103 -7.48 11.76 -0.84
CA ILE A 103 -8.26 12.54 -1.78
C ILE A 103 -9.57 13.02 -1.13
N GLY A 104 -9.99 14.23 -1.45
CA GLY A 104 -11.29 14.75 -1.04
C GLY A 104 -12.44 14.09 -1.82
N SER A 105 -13.59 13.91 -1.14
CA SER A 105 -14.76 13.26 -1.73
C SER A 105 -15.25 13.92 -3.03
N SER A 106 -15.12 15.24 -3.16
CA SER A 106 -15.49 16.00 -4.36
C SER A 106 -14.68 15.61 -5.61
N LYS A 107 -13.48 15.02 -5.43
CA LYS A 107 -12.58 14.64 -6.54
C LYS A 107 -12.68 13.17 -6.95
N LEU A 108 -13.56 12.37 -6.31
CA LEU A 108 -13.68 10.92 -6.56
C LEU A 108 -14.08 10.60 -8.02
N LYS A 109 -14.96 11.38 -8.63
CA LYS A 109 -15.31 11.18 -10.06
C LYS A 109 -14.08 11.28 -10.95
N LYS A 110 -13.26 12.32 -10.72
CA LYS A 110 -12.02 12.52 -11.49
C LYS A 110 -11.00 11.42 -11.24
N LEU A 111 -10.89 10.92 -10.02
CA LEU A 111 -10.05 9.77 -9.69
C LEU A 111 -10.45 8.52 -10.49
N VAL A 112 -11.73 8.23 -10.61
CA VAL A 112 -12.24 7.10 -11.41
C VAL A 112 -11.87 7.24 -12.88
N GLU A 113 -11.97 8.46 -13.46
CA GLU A 113 -11.54 8.73 -14.83
C GLU A 113 -10.05 8.45 -15.03
N ILE A 114 -9.19 8.95 -14.13
CA ILE A 114 -7.74 8.73 -14.16
C ILE A 114 -7.42 7.23 -14.02
N SER A 115 -8.07 6.53 -13.10
CA SER A 115 -7.94 5.08 -12.92
C SER A 115 -8.22 4.31 -14.21
N LYS A 116 -9.33 4.62 -14.87
CA LYS A 116 -9.72 4.01 -16.15
C LYS A 116 -8.74 4.34 -17.28
N LYS A 117 -8.34 5.61 -17.40
CA LYS A 117 -7.39 6.09 -18.43
C LYS A 117 -6.07 5.30 -18.38
N HIS A 118 -5.54 5.09 -17.18
CA HIS A 118 -4.26 4.41 -16.98
C HIS A 118 -4.39 2.91 -16.70
N LYS A 119 -5.61 2.37 -16.63
CA LYS A 119 -5.91 0.95 -16.31
C LYS A 119 -5.31 0.52 -14.96
N ILE A 120 -5.24 1.44 -13.98
CA ILE A 120 -4.71 1.18 -12.66
C ILE A 120 -5.85 1.00 -11.68
N LYS A 121 -5.85 -0.16 -11.00
CA LYS A 121 -6.83 -0.44 -9.95
C LYS A 121 -6.53 0.41 -8.72
N ILE A 122 -7.56 1.09 -8.21
CA ILE A 122 -7.52 1.88 -6.99
C ILE A 122 -8.56 1.34 -6.03
N THR A 123 -8.19 1.23 -4.77
CA THR A 123 -9.07 0.73 -3.71
C THR A 123 -9.13 1.74 -2.57
N ASN A 124 -10.34 2.06 -2.11
CA ASN A 124 -10.52 2.81 -0.87
C ASN A 124 -10.28 1.86 0.31
N ILE A 125 -9.22 2.09 1.05
CA ILE A 125 -8.80 1.27 2.18
C ILE A 125 -9.13 1.88 3.54
N GLY A 126 -9.63 3.14 3.57
CA GLY A 126 -9.92 3.80 4.83
C GLY A 126 -10.16 5.30 4.69
N LYS A 127 -10.03 6.01 5.81
CA LYS A 127 -10.26 7.45 5.91
C LYS A 127 -9.29 8.11 6.87
N LEU A 128 -9.10 9.41 6.71
CA LEU A 128 -8.40 10.26 7.67
C LEU A 128 -9.39 11.03 8.54
N ASN A 129 -9.06 11.16 9.81
CA ASN A 129 -9.82 11.88 10.82
C ASN A 129 -8.89 12.82 11.60
N LYS A 130 -9.46 13.73 12.41
CA LYS A 130 -8.68 14.48 13.40
C LYS A 130 -8.07 13.51 14.43
N GLY A 131 -6.82 13.77 14.80
CA GLY A 131 -6.08 12.95 15.78
C GLY A 131 -4.71 12.53 15.27
N LYS A 132 -4.08 11.54 15.93
CA LYS A 132 -2.74 11.07 15.61
C LYS A 132 -2.70 9.55 15.44
N GLY A 133 -1.76 9.09 14.61
CA GLY A 133 -1.44 7.68 14.43
C GLY A 133 -2.41 6.94 13.51
N ILE A 134 -2.32 5.61 13.53
CA ILE A 134 -3.09 4.72 12.69
C ILE A 134 -3.88 3.72 13.52
N SER A 135 -5.13 3.51 13.19
CA SER A 135 -5.90 2.37 13.67
C SER A 135 -6.29 1.45 12.53
N VAL A 136 -6.18 0.15 12.76
CA VAL A 136 -6.53 -0.87 11.78
C VAL A 136 -7.73 -1.65 12.29
N LEU A 137 -8.75 -1.77 11.45
CA LEU A 137 -9.94 -2.57 11.71
C LEU A 137 -9.91 -3.82 10.84
N SER A 138 -10.31 -4.95 11.40
CA SER A 138 -10.62 -6.17 10.65
C SER A 138 -11.91 -6.75 11.21
N LYS A 139 -12.84 -7.08 10.32
CA LYS A 139 -14.21 -7.53 10.67
C LYS A 139 -14.89 -6.60 11.68
N GLY A 140 -14.71 -5.28 11.48
CA GLY A 140 -15.27 -4.24 12.35
C GLY A 140 -14.59 -4.10 13.73
N LYS A 141 -13.58 -4.90 14.06
CA LYS A 141 -12.86 -4.85 15.34
C LYS A 141 -11.48 -4.27 15.16
N LYS A 142 -11.05 -3.43 16.11
CA LYS A 142 -9.68 -2.89 16.12
C LYS A 142 -8.69 -4.01 16.39
N ILE A 143 -7.67 -4.10 15.56
CA ILE A 143 -6.55 -5.02 15.75
C ILE A 143 -5.29 -4.25 16.12
N ASN A 144 -4.44 -4.88 16.94
CA ASN A 144 -3.16 -4.29 17.34
C ASN A 144 -2.05 -4.82 16.44
N ILE A 145 -1.36 -3.91 15.74
CA ILE A 145 -0.21 -4.22 14.89
C ILE A 145 1.06 -3.94 15.68
N LYS A 146 1.75 -4.99 16.12
CA LYS A 146 2.97 -4.87 16.95
C LYS A 146 4.18 -4.35 16.17
N LYS A 147 4.22 -4.50 14.83
CA LYS A 147 5.31 -4.09 13.96
C LYS A 147 4.77 -3.11 12.92
N ALA A 148 5.31 -1.90 12.89
CA ALA A 148 4.76 -0.79 12.08
C ALA A 148 5.43 -0.60 10.70
N GLY A 149 6.41 -1.44 10.31
CA GLY A 149 7.15 -1.31 9.05
C GLY A 149 8.63 -1.64 9.19
N TYR A 150 9.38 -1.45 8.13
CA TYR A 150 10.85 -1.57 8.14
C TYR A 150 11.47 -0.34 8.82
N ASN A 151 12.49 -0.55 9.65
CA ASN A 151 13.24 0.54 10.28
C ASN A 151 14.73 0.37 9.96
N HIS A 152 15.29 1.31 9.21
CA HIS A 152 16.69 1.32 8.78
C HIS A 152 17.69 1.37 9.93
N PHE A 153 17.27 1.83 11.12
CA PHE A 153 18.15 2.04 12.27
C PHE A 153 18.07 0.95 13.35
N ASN A 154 17.18 -0.03 13.21
CA ASN A 154 16.96 -1.12 14.17
C ASN A 154 17.03 -2.51 13.49
N GLY A 155 17.93 -2.66 12.54
CA GLY A 155 18.23 -3.93 11.88
C GLY A 155 19.32 -4.73 12.60
#